data_b142c171cefa63cdc255d8e0c3e5d391
#
_entry.id   b142c171cefa63cdc255d8e0c3e5d391
#
_cell.length_a   1.000
_cell.length_b   1.000
_cell.length_c   1.000
_cell.angle_alpha   90.00
_cell.angle_beta   90.00
_cell.angle_gamma   90.00
#
_symmetry.space_group_name_H-M   'P 1'
#
loop_
_entity.id
_entity.type
_entity.pdbx_description
1 polymer ?
#
loop_
_entity_poly.entity_id
_entity_poly.type
_entity_poly.pdbx_seq_one_letter_code
_entity_poly.pdbx_strand_id
1 'polypeptide(L)'
;MQIIANRLLIENQSRITAAAESGEGGNINLQLRDLLLMRHDSSITATAGEKGNGGNITINSPIIVGLENSDIVANAVRGQGGNIQITTQGIIGLQYRDRLTPENDITASSEFGVNGTVEVNNVGVDPNSGLVELSTTLIDSTQQVADGCSGSQNSRFVITGRGGMPENPAETVRSERAWNDTRDLSAFQKPAIAQAPNLSPSIVEATTWYRHPQTGKVELVATVPTKPHIAATCGSSTTAL
;
A
#
# COMPACT_ATOMS: atom_id res chain seq x y z
N MET A 1 36.39 6.95 -3.56
CA MET A 1 35.71 6.50 -4.79
C MET A 1 34.45 7.34 -4.97
N GLN A 2 34.14 7.77 -6.22
CA GLN A 2 32.91 8.51 -6.51
C GLN A 2 32.22 7.91 -7.74
N ILE A 3 30.90 7.74 -7.66
CA ILE A 3 30.07 7.24 -8.76
C ILE A 3 28.88 8.21 -8.93
N ILE A 4 28.72 8.68 -10.17
CA ILE A 4 27.58 9.54 -10.57
C ILE A 4 26.87 8.84 -11.72
N ALA A 5 25.59 8.53 -11.53
CA ALA A 5 24.79 7.81 -12.51
C ALA A 5 23.30 8.15 -12.37
N ASN A 6 22.49 7.75 -13.35
CA ASN A 6 21.04 7.80 -13.17
C ASN A 6 20.57 6.64 -12.29
N ARG A 7 21.00 5.43 -12.62
CA ARG A 7 20.68 4.21 -11.89
C ARG A 7 21.95 3.40 -11.65
N LEU A 8 22.01 2.77 -10.50
CA LEU A 8 23.07 1.84 -10.16
C LEU A 8 22.43 0.51 -9.77
N LEU A 9 22.84 -0.54 -10.48
CA LEU A 9 22.40 -1.90 -10.26
C LEU A 9 23.59 -2.73 -9.83
N ILE A 10 23.50 -3.36 -8.67
CA ILE A 10 24.53 -4.22 -8.09
C ILE A 10 23.88 -5.57 -7.84
N GLU A 11 24.29 -6.59 -8.56
CA GLU A 11 23.64 -7.91 -8.53
C GLU A 11 24.68 -9.03 -8.51
N ASN A 12 24.22 -10.23 -8.11
CA ASN A 12 24.98 -11.45 -8.23
C ASN A 12 26.35 -11.41 -7.52
N GLN A 13 26.34 -11.14 -6.21
CA GLN A 13 27.53 -11.08 -5.37
C GLN A 13 28.53 -9.98 -5.79
N SER A 14 28.04 -8.99 -6.54
CA SER A 14 28.86 -7.85 -6.94
C SER A 14 29.14 -6.93 -5.75
N ARG A 15 30.31 -6.31 -5.75
CA ARG A 15 30.75 -5.46 -4.64
C ARG A 15 31.30 -4.14 -5.10
N ILE A 16 30.93 -3.07 -4.40
CA ILE A 16 31.61 -1.79 -4.46
C ILE A 16 32.43 -1.67 -3.18
N THR A 17 33.74 -1.69 -3.29
CA THR A 17 34.57 -1.78 -2.10
C THR A 17 35.62 -0.67 -2.03
N ALA A 18 35.71 -0.02 -0.87
CA ALA A 18 36.77 0.87 -0.47
C ALA A 18 37.36 0.40 0.88
N ALA A 19 37.43 -0.92 1.06
CA ALA A 19 37.96 -1.55 2.26
C ALA A 19 39.52 -1.47 2.32
N ALA A 20 40.03 -1.44 3.53
CA ALA A 20 41.48 -1.53 3.79
C ALA A 20 41.75 -2.66 4.77
N GLU A 21 42.78 -3.47 4.50
CA GLU A 21 43.22 -4.52 5.43
C GLU A 21 43.94 -3.93 6.65
N SER A 22 44.72 -2.88 6.42
CA SER A 22 45.41 -2.12 7.46
C SER A 22 45.30 -0.63 7.20
N GLY A 23 44.90 0.14 8.21
CA GLY A 23 44.67 1.57 8.09
C GLY A 23 43.19 1.93 7.98
N GLU A 24 42.92 3.16 7.65
CA GLU A 24 41.57 3.71 7.55
C GLU A 24 40.86 3.17 6.32
N GLY A 25 39.59 2.84 6.47
CA GLY A 25 38.71 2.54 5.35
C GLY A 25 38.56 3.74 4.40
N GLY A 26 38.40 3.46 3.12
CA GLY A 26 38.24 4.51 2.11
C GLY A 26 36.81 5.11 2.09
N ASN A 27 36.67 6.20 1.35
CA ASN A 27 35.37 6.87 1.22
C ASN A 27 34.65 6.47 -0.08
N ILE A 28 33.38 6.21 0.00
CA ILE A 28 32.47 5.94 -1.13
C ILE A 28 31.41 7.04 -1.19
N ASN A 29 31.27 7.66 -2.36
CA ASN A 29 30.25 8.66 -2.63
C ASN A 29 29.45 8.25 -3.85
N LEU A 30 28.15 7.99 -3.66
CA LEU A 30 27.20 7.63 -4.71
C LEU A 30 26.20 8.78 -4.89
N GLN A 31 26.13 9.30 -6.12
CA GLN A 31 25.16 10.32 -6.50
C GLN A 31 24.31 9.78 -7.64
N LEU A 32 23.08 9.38 -7.30
CA LEU A 32 22.17 8.76 -8.23
C LEU A 32 20.92 9.64 -8.42
N ARG A 33 20.42 9.70 -9.64
CA ARG A 33 19.24 10.51 -9.96
C ARG A 33 17.93 9.77 -9.71
N ASP A 34 17.93 8.43 -9.89
CA ASP A 34 16.72 7.65 -9.89
C ASP A 34 16.73 6.54 -8.81
N LEU A 35 17.69 5.62 -8.89
CA LEU A 35 17.60 4.34 -8.16
C LEU A 35 18.99 3.76 -7.84
N LEU A 36 19.12 3.26 -6.61
CA LEU A 36 20.09 2.25 -6.21
C LEU A 36 19.36 0.93 -5.98
N LEU A 37 19.70 -0.10 -6.74
CA LEU A 37 19.16 -1.45 -6.55
C LEU A 37 20.31 -2.42 -6.28
N MET A 38 20.21 -3.14 -5.17
CA MET A 38 21.16 -4.16 -4.72
C MET A 38 20.43 -5.48 -4.53
N ARG A 39 20.95 -6.56 -5.12
CA ARG A 39 20.33 -7.89 -5.07
C ARG A 39 21.34 -9.01 -5.04
N HIS A 40 20.92 -10.19 -4.56
CA HIS A 40 21.66 -11.44 -4.60
C HIS A 40 23.05 -11.33 -3.97
N ASP A 41 23.12 -11.16 -2.65
CA ASP A 41 24.36 -11.09 -1.84
C ASP A 41 25.33 -9.99 -2.31
N SER A 42 24.82 -8.87 -2.75
CA SER A 42 25.62 -7.75 -3.21
C SER A 42 25.94 -6.77 -2.08
N SER A 43 27.05 -6.05 -2.17
CA SER A 43 27.42 -5.16 -1.06
C SER A 43 28.15 -3.88 -1.49
N ILE A 44 27.98 -2.84 -0.66
CA ILE A 44 28.76 -1.61 -0.68
C ILE A 44 29.57 -1.55 0.62
N THR A 45 30.90 -1.61 0.54
CA THR A 45 31.75 -1.83 1.71
C THR A 45 32.86 -0.80 1.82
N ALA A 46 32.96 -0.15 2.98
CA ALA A 46 34.07 0.74 3.35
C ALA A 46 34.63 0.32 4.71
N THR A 47 34.98 -0.95 4.85
CA THR A 47 35.46 -1.55 6.11
C THR A 47 36.93 -1.30 6.33
N ALA A 48 37.36 -1.28 7.59
CA ALA A 48 38.79 -1.33 7.96
C ALA A 48 39.10 -2.60 8.75
N GLY A 49 40.24 -3.20 8.45
CA GLY A 49 40.79 -4.30 9.23
C GLY A 49 41.59 -3.81 10.42
N GLU A 50 42.00 -4.75 11.25
CA GLU A 50 42.91 -4.56 12.41
C GLU A 50 42.63 -3.32 13.27
N LYS A 51 43.39 -2.24 13.11
CA LYS A 51 43.36 -1.04 13.94
C LYS A 51 42.75 0.18 13.26
N GLY A 52 42.41 0.09 11.98
CA GLY A 52 41.87 1.20 11.22
C GLY A 52 40.40 1.49 11.56
N ASN A 53 39.98 2.73 11.33
CA ASN A 53 38.56 3.09 11.42
C ASN A 53 37.82 2.78 10.09
N GLY A 54 36.57 2.41 10.17
CA GLY A 54 35.73 2.24 9.00
C GLY A 54 35.67 3.53 8.17
N GLY A 55 35.50 3.37 6.85
CA GLY A 55 35.42 4.51 5.95
C GLY A 55 34.03 5.18 5.95
N ASN A 56 33.91 6.24 5.16
CA ASN A 56 32.64 6.94 5.04
C ASN A 56 31.91 6.52 3.77
N ILE A 57 30.62 6.25 3.89
CA ILE A 57 29.72 5.98 2.77
C ILE A 57 28.67 7.08 2.72
N THR A 58 28.65 7.82 1.62
CA THR A 58 27.63 8.82 1.36
C THR A 58 26.80 8.39 0.14
N ILE A 59 25.50 8.27 0.30
CA ILE A 59 24.58 7.86 -0.76
C ILE A 59 23.47 8.93 -0.88
N ASN A 60 23.35 9.47 -2.08
CA ASN A 60 22.25 10.33 -2.46
C ASN A 60 21.51 9.66 -3.62
N SER A 61 20.30 9.16 -3.34
CA SER A 61 19.45 8.46 -4.32
C SER A 61 18.00 8.61 -3.92
N PRO A 62 17.09 8.99 -4.83
CA PRO A 62 15.67 9.07 -4.50
C PRO A 62 15.09 7.78 -3.96
N ILE A 63 15.48 6.65 -4.53
CA ILE A 63 15.02 5.32 -4.09
C ILE A 63 16.23 4.42 -3.89
N ILE A 64 16.23 3.69 -2.78
CA ILE A 64 17.22 2.68 -2.45
C ILE A 64 16.50 1.38 -2.14
N VAL A 65 16.91 0.32 -2.82
CA VAL A 65 16.33 -1.02 -2.67
C VAL A 65 17.44 -2.01 -2.40
N GLY A 66 17.38 -2.72 -1.29
CA GLY A 66 18.25 -3.85 -0.97
C GLY A 66 17.42 -5.10 -0.74
N LEU A 67 17.73 -6.15 -1.46
CA LEU A 67 17.03 -7.43 -1.43
C LEU A 67 18.03 -8.58 -1.39
N GLU A 68 17.58 -9.72 -0.85
CA GLU A 68 18.30 -10.98 -0.97
C GLU A 68 19.72 -10.90 -0.38
N ASN A 69 19.81 -10.50 0.90
CA ASN A 69 21.06 -10.39 1.65
C ASN A 69 22.06 -9.40 1.02
N SER A 70 21.59 -8.18 0.79
CA SER A 70 22.44 -7.12 0.20
C SER A 70 22.68 -6.00 1.19
N ASP A 71 23.96 -5.63 1.40
CA ASP A 71 24.38 -4.87 2.56
C ASP A 71 25.13 -3.58 2.22
N ILE A 72 25.01 -2.59 3.11
CA ILE A 72 25.83 -1.37 3.13
C ILE A 72 26.64 -1.37 4.43
N VAL A 73 27.98 -1.50 4.33
CA VAL A 73 28.82 -1.84 5.46
C VAL A 73 30.01 -0.87 5.58
N ALA A 74 30.11 -0.21 6.73
CA ALA A 74 31.26 0.63 7.08
C ALA A 74 31.87 0.20 8.42
N ASN A 75 32.10 -1.10 8.59
CA ASN A 75 32.53 -1.69 9.86
C ASN A 75 34.03 -1.55 10.10
N ALA A 76 34.45 -1.67 11.35
CA ALA A 76 35.84 -1.79 11.78
C ALA A 76 36.04 -3.00 12.68
N VAL A 77 37.27 -3.44 12.88
CA VAL A 77 37.61 -4.50 13.85
C VAL A 77 37.91 -3.88 15.21
N ARG A 78 38.97 -3.09 15.34
CA ARG A 78 39.41 -2.48 16.60
C ARG A 78 39.30 -0.96 16.63
N GLY A 79 39.21 -0.34 15.47
CA GLY A 79 38.98 1.09 15.35
C GLY A 79 37.51 1.45 15.56
N GLN A 80 37.19 2.66 15.23
CA GLN A 80 35.80 3.14 15.21
C GLN A 80 35.12 2.68 13.93
N GLY A 81 33.87 2.24 14.01
CA GLY A 81 33.03 2.05 12.83
C GLY A 81 32.94 3.33 12.01
N GLY A 82 32.71 3.21 10.70
CA GLY A 82 32.65 4.36 9.81
C GLY A 82 31.35 5.17 9.92
N ASN A 83 31.21 6.15 9.04
CA ASN A 83 29.99 6.95 8.96
C ASN A 83 29.24 6.63 7.67
N ILE A 84 27.96 6.30 7.79
CA ILE A 84 27.05 6.09 6.67
C ILE A 84 26.04 7.21 6.67
N GLN A 85 26.02 8.01 5.61
CA GLN A 85 25.03 9.07 5.42
C GLN A 85 24.23 8.79 4.14
N ILE A 86 22.92 8.64 4.31
CA ILE A 86 21.99 8.34 3.24
C ILE A 86 20.97 9.47 3.13
N THR A 87 20.85 10.04 1.94
CA THR A 87 19.77 10.98 1.61
C THR A 87 18.89 10.35 0.55
N THR A 88 17.61 10.14 0.88
CA THR A 88 16.68 9.39 0.03
C THR A 88 15.24 9.85 0.25
N GLN A 89 14.35 9.48 -0.67
CA GLN A 89 12.89 9.59 -0.50
C GLN A 89 12.29 8.28 0.01
N GLY A 90 13.00 7.15 -0.18
CA GLY A 90 12.53 5.87 0.33
C GLY A 90 13.59 4.79 0.30
N ILE A 91 13.61 3.97 1.36
CA ILE A 91 14.44 2.78 1.48
C ILE A 91 13.51 1.57 1.57
N ILE A 92 13.80 0.55 0.77
CA ILE A 92 13.05 -0.70 0.73
C ILE A 92 14.00 -1.86 1.01
N GLY A 93 13.64 -2.68 1.97
CA GLY A 93 14.33 -3.91 2.30
C GLY A 93 15.55 -3.77 3.21
N LEU A 94 16.28 -2.66 3.20
CA LEU A 94 17.43 -2.39 4.05
C LEU A 94 17.02 -1.88 5.43
N GLN A 95 17.70 -2.36 6.47
CA GLN A 95 17.49 -1.92 7.86
C GLN A 95 18.83 -1.65 8.56
N TYR A 96 18.86 -0.62 9.40
CA TYR A 96 19.98 -0.41 10.30
C TYR A 96 20.05 -1.53 11.35
N ARG A 97 21.22 -2.12 11.50
CA ARG A 97 21.54 -3.10 12.56
C ARG A 97 22.96 -2.91 13.08
N ASP A 98 23.15 -3.22 14.36
CA ASP A 98 24.47 -3.12 15.01
C ASP A 98 25.46 -4.19 14.55
N ARG A 99 25.03 -5.13 13.73
CA ARG A 99 25.84 -6.22 13.18
C ARG A 99 25.25 -6.78 11.91
N LEU A 100 26.06 -7.39 11.08
CA LEU A 100 25.60 -8.12 9.90
C LEU A 100 24.74 -9.33 10.28
N THR A 101 23.69 -9.53 9.53
CA THR A 101 22.75 -10.65 9.61
C THR A 101 22.59 -11.28 8.22
N PRO A 102 21.86 -12.39 8.06
CA PRO A 102 21.52 -12.94 6.74
C PRO A 102 20.43 -12.14 5.99
N GLU A 103 20.15 -10.93 6.43
CA GLU A 103 19.17 -10.04 5.80
C GLU A 103 19.88 -8.85 5.15
N ASN A 104 19.15 -7.83 4.76
CA ASN A 104 19.72 -6.65 4.11
C ASN A 104 20.03 -5.60 5.17
N ASP A 105 21.31 -5.40 5.45
CA ASP A 105 21.76 -4.58 6.57
C ASP A 105 22.42 -3.27 6.13
N ILE A 106 22.23 -2.24 6.95
CA ILE A 106 23.05 -1.04 6.97
C ILE A 106 23.80 -1.06 8.31
N THR A 107 25.12 -1.21 8.30
CA THR A 107 25.88 -1.32 9.54
C THR A 107 27.18 -0.54 9.50
N ALA A 108 27.48 0.14 10.61
CA ALA A 108 28.71 0.87 10.84
C ALA A 108 29.31 0.46 12.20
N SER A 109 29.34 -0.83 12.48
CA SER A 109 29.75 -1.37 13.78
C SER A 109 31.25 -1.51 13.93
N SER A 110 31.71 -1.67 15.16
CA SER A 110 33.06 -2.11 15.48
C SER A 110 33.02 -3.33 16.39
N GLU A 111 33.87 -4.32 16.08
CA GLU A 111 33.87 -5.56 16.87
C GLU A 111 34.45 -5.35 18.27
N PHE A 112 35.51 -4.57 18.42
CA PHE A 112 36.18 -4.30 19.69
C PHE A 112 36.30 -2.80 20.02
N GLY A 113 35.92 -1.91 19.13
CA GLY A 113 35.97 -0.47 19.29
C GLY A 113 34.62 0.16 19.51
N VAL A 114 34.47 1.39 19.06
CA VAL A 114 33.24 2.17 19.15
C VAL A 114 32.48 2.07 17.81
N ASN A 115 31.19 1.83 17.86
CA ASN A 115 30.36 1.85 16.65
C ASN A 115 30.41 3.25 16.00
N GLY A 116 30.30 3.26 14.69
CA GLY A 116 30.18 4.47 13.91
C GLY A 116 28.74 5.01 13.91
N THR A 117 28.45 5.84 12.94
CA THR A 117 27.12 6.48 12.83
C THR A 117 26.44 6.08 11.53
N VAL A 118 25.12 5.89 11.60
CA VAL A 118 24.27 5.72 10.43
C VAL A 118 23.18 6.78 10.49
N GLU A 119 23.20 7.68 9.53
CA GLU A 119 22.23 8.75 9.41
C GLU A 119 21.45 8.59 8.11
N VAL A 120 20.12 8.48 8.24
CA VAL A 120 19.20 8.38 7.09
C VAL A 120 18.31 9.61 7.06
N ASN A 121 18.58 10.49 6.11
CA ASN A 121 17.77 11.67 5.84
C ASN A 121 16.71 11.33 4.80
N ASN A 122 15.49 11.12 5.27
CA ASN A 122 14.37 10.91 4.38
C ASN A 122 13.79 12.26 3.92
N VAL A 123 14.06 12.64 2.69
CA VAL A 123 13.57 13.89 2.06
C VAL A 123 12.19 13.69 1.45
N GLY A 124 11.61 12.50 1.59
CA GLY A 124 10.31 12.15 1.05
C GLY A 124 9.15 12.67 1.90
N VAL A 125 7.97 12.54 1.34
CA VAL A 125 6.72 12.82 2.04
C VAL A 125 6.63 11.90 3.25
N ASP A 126 6.50 12.46 4.43
CA ASP A 126 6.18 11.70 5.63
C ASP A 126 4.84 10.97 5.38
N PRO A 127 4.84 9.64 5.29
CA PRO A 127 3.61 8.89 5.05
C PRO A 127 2.56 9.10 6.15
N ASN A 128 2.97 9.59 7.32
CA ASN A 128 2.06 9.94 8.40
C ASN A 128 1.49 11.36 8.26
N SER A 129 2.09 12.22 7.44
CA SER A 129 1.61 13.61 7.28
C SER A 129 0.23 13.73 6.62
N GLY A 130 -0.24 12.65 6.00
CA GLY A 130 -1.58 12.55 5.41
C GLY A 130 -2.59 11.73 6.22
N LEU A 131 -2.16 11.12 7.31
CA LEU A 131 -3.06 10.37 8.19
C LEU A 131 -3.81 11.36 9.10
N VAL A 132 -5.05 11.62 8.76
CA VAL A 132 -6.00 12.25 9.69
C VAL A 132 -6.33 11.20 10.75
N GLU A 133 -6.11 11.51 12.03
CA GLU A 133 -6.61 10.66 13.10
C GLU A 133 -8.11 10.44 12.89
N LEU A 134 -8.50 9.20 12.64
CA LEU A 134 -9.91 8.86 12.63
C LEU A 134 -10.45 9.16 14.03
N SER A 135 -11.49 9.99 14.10
CA SER A 135 -12.18 10.25 15.35
C SER A 135 -12.59 8.92 16.01
N THR A 136 -12.06 8.65 17.19
CA THR A 136 -12.43 7.45 17.97
C THR A 136 -13.81 7.57 18.61
N THR A 137 -14.45 8.74 18.50
CA THR A 137 -15.85 8.90 18.85
C THR A 137 -16.69 8.23 17.80
N LEU A 138 -17.30 7.11 18.17
CA LEU A 138 -18.36 6.48 17.38
C LEU A 138 -19.47 7.52 17.21
N ILE A 139 -19.58 8.07 16.00
CA ILE A 139 -20.72 8.90 15.65
C ILE A 139 -21.90 7.93 15.55
N ASP A 140 -22.86 8.09 16.44
CA ASP A 140 -24.11 7.34 16.38
C ASP A 140 -24.80 7.70 15.05
N SER A 141 -24.81 6.76 14.12
CA SER A 141 -25.41 6.94 12.80
C SER A 141 -26.91 7.19 12.86
N THR A 142 -27.56 6.89 13.99
CA THR A 142 -28.98 7.16 14.18
C THR A 142 -29.26 8.66 14.35
N GLN A 143 -28.27 9.44 14.80
CA GLN A 143 -28.38 10.91 14.92
C GLN A 143 -28.15 11.64 13.59
N GLN A 144 -27.65 10.95 12.57
CA GLN A 144 -27.43 11.55 11.24
C GLN A 144 -28.64 11.38 10.32
N VAL A 145 -29.59 10.55 10.71
CA VAL A 145 -30.87 10.40 10.00
C VAL A 145 -31.87 11.32 10.65
N ALA A 146 -32.27 12.37 9.97
CA ALA A 146 -33.34 13.23 10.45
C ALA A 146 -34.66 12.41 10.56
N ASP A 147 -35.15 12.26 11.77
CA ASP A 147 -36.47 11.65 12.01
C ASP A 147 -37.55 12.54 11.42
N GLY A 148 -38.10 12.10 10.28
CA GLY A 148 -39.22 12.77 9.65
C GLY A 148 -38.85 13.90 8.67
N CYS A 149 -39.86 14.56 8.16
CA CYS A 149 -39.74 15.58 7.10
C CYS A 149 -39.25 16.96 7.57
N SER A 150 -38.75 17.10 8.80
CA SER A 150 -38.32 18.37 9.38
C SER A 150 -36.89 18.78 9.07
N GLY A 151 -36.09 17.96 8.38
CA GLY A 151 -34.71 18.22 8.09
C GLY A 151 -34.48 18.81 6.70
N SER A 152 -34.20 20.10 6.65
CA SER A 152 -33.69 20.88 5.52
C SER A 152 -34.70 21.35 4.48
N GLN A 153 -35.01 22.62 4.56
CA GLN A 153 -35.85 23.33 3.58
C GLN A 153 -35.22 23.42 2.16
N ASN A 154 -33.97 22.94 1.97
CA ASN A 154 -33.26 23.03 0.69
C ASN A 154 -32.73 21.69 0.16
N SER A 155 -32.97 20.57 0.82
CA SER A 155 -32.55 19.25 0.30
C SER A 155 -33.76 18.59 -0.38
N ARG A 156 -33.63 18.43 -1.70
CA ARG A 156 -34.63 17.71 -2.50
C ARG A 156 -33.99 16.39 -2.94
N PHE A 157 -34.55 15.29 -2.46
CA PHE A 157 -34.20 13.98 -3.00
C PHE A 157 -34.99 13.78 -4.30
N VAL A 158 -34.29 13.73 -5.41
CA VAL A 158 -34.86 13.50 -6.73
C VAL A 158 -34.42 12.13 -7.19
N ILE A 159 -35.37 11.19 -7.32
CA ILE A 159 -35.11 9.91 -7.97
C ILE A 159 -35.09 10.16 -9.46
N THR A 160 -33.89 10.21 -10.06
CA THR A 160 -33.72 10.44 -11.50
C THR A 160 -33.55 9.17 -12.31
N GLY A 161 -33.71 8.01 -11.71
CA GLY A 161 -33.58 6.71 -12.35
C GLY A 161 -34.67 5.73 -11.95
N ARG A 162 -34.75 4.64 -12.66
CA ARG A 162 -35.72 3.56 -12.43
C ARG A 162 -35.42 2.70 -11.20
N GLY A 163 -34.57 3.14 -10.29
CA GLY A 163 -34.13 2.36 -9.15
C GLY A 163 -33.60 1.02 -9.60
N GLY A 164 -32.35 0.80 -9.44
CA GLY A 164 -31.66 -0.46 -9.75
C GLY A 164 -30.40 -0.55 -8.93
N MET A 165 -29.86 -1.73 -8.78
CA MET A 165 -28.51 -1.89 -8.23
C MET A 165 -27.54 -1.03 -9.06
N PRO A 166 -26.58 -0.34 -8.41
CA PRO A 166 -25.52 0.32 -9.14
C PRO A 166 -24.88 -0.68 -10.10
N GLU A 167 -24.60 -0.25 -11.33
CA GLU A 167 -23.92 -1.11 -12.29
C GLU A 167 -22.62 -1.63 -11.68
N ASN A 168 -22.34 -2.90 -11.91
CA ASN A 168 -21.14 -3.54 -11.40
C ASN A 168 -19.92 -2.75 -11.85
N PRO A 169 -19.09 -2.22 -10.92
CA PRO A 169 -17.91 -1.43 -11.28
C PRO A 169 -16.91 -2.18 -12.20
N ALA A 170 -16.99 -3.52 -12.20
CA ALA A 170 -16.18 -4.33 -13.10
C ALA A 170 -16.70 -4.36 -14.55
N GLU A 171 -17.98 -4.03 -14.76
CA GLU A 171 -18.60 -3.98 -16.10
C GLU A 171 -18.49 -2.56 -16.70
N THR A 172 -18.71 -1.52 -15.90
CA THR A 172 -18.56 -0.12 -16.33
C THR A 172 -17.11 0.23 -16.66
N VAL A 173 -16.14 -0.29 -15.92
CA VAL A 173 -14.70 -0.11 -16.20
C VAL A 173 -14.29 -0.73 -17.54
N ARG A 174 -15.04 -1.72 -18.03
CA ARG A 174 -14.76 -2.33 -19.35
C ARG A 174 -15.30 -1.52 -20.51
N SER A 175 -16.38 -0.77 -20.35
CA SER A 175 -17.00 -0.01 -21.45
C SER A 175 -16.33 1.34 -21.71
N GLU A 176 -15.68 1.97 -20.72
CA GLU A 176 -15.06 3.28 -20.89
C GLU A 176 -13.56 3.25 -21.15
N ARG A 177 -12.89 2.12 -20.96
CA ARG A 177 -11.52 1.98 -21.40
C ARG A 177 -11.50 1.65 -22.89
N ALA A 178 -10.99 2.56 -23.69
CA ALA A 178 -10.62 2.28 -25.07
C ALA A 178 -9.47 1.26 -25.11
N TRP A 179 -9.81 0.00 -24.86
CA TRP A 179 -8.95 -1.11 -25.18
C TRP A 179 -9.11 -1.36 -26.68
N ASN A 180 -8.13 -0.95 -27.46
CA ASN A 180 -7.99 -1.47 -28.80
C ASN A 180 -7.55 -2.93 -28.69
N ASP A 181 -8.52 -3.82 -28.56
CA ASP A 181 -8.27 -5.24 -28.74
C ASP A 181 -8.04 -5.48 -30.23
N THR A 182 -6.80 -5.67 -30.60
CA THR A 182 -6.39 -5.95 -31.98
C THR A 182 -6.70 -7.39 -32.43
N ARG A 183 -7.36 -8.19 -31.57
CA ARG A 183 -7.79 -9.54 -31.93
C ARG A 183 -9.05 -9.49 -32.78
N ASP A 184 -9.09 -10.30 -33.80
CA ASP A 184 -10.30 -10.49 -34.60
C ASP A 184 -11.40 -11.16 -33.76
N LEU A 185 -12.38 -10.37 -33.35
CA LEU A 185 -13.52 -10.83 -32.52
C LEU A 185 -14.60 -11.54 -33.34
N SER A 186 -14.49 -11.57 -34.68
CA SER A 186 -15.49 -12.23 -35.55
C SER A 186 -15.65 -13.70 -35.24
N ALA A 187 -14.60 -14.39 -34.79
CA ALA A 187 -14.63 -15.79 -34.39
C ALA A 187 -15.43 -16.05 -33.09
N PHE A 188 -15.72 -15.04 -32.30
CA PHE A 188 -16.45 -15.16 -31.03
C PHE A 188 -17.90 -14.70 -31.09
N GLN A 189 -18.31 -14.12 -32.19
CA GLN A 189 -19.72 -13.75 -32.42
C GLN A 189 -20.54 -15.01 -32.82
N LYS A 190 -20.79 -15.88 -31.86
CA LYS A 190 -21.90 -16.83 -32.05
C LYS A 190 -23.21 -16.03 -31.97
N PRO A 191 -24.12 -16.18 -32.93
CA PRO A 191 -25.41 -15.53 -32.82
C PRO A 191 -26.09 -16.00 -31.52
N ALA A 192 -26.31 -15.07 -30.60
CA ALA A 192 -27.09 -15.37 -29.42
C ALA A 192 -28.50 -15.69 -29.88
N ILE A 193 -28.90 -16.92 -29.79
CA ILE A 193 -30.32 -17.32 -29.85
C ILE A 193 -30.94 -16.65 -28.65
N ALA A 194 -31.78 -15.64 -28.89
CA ALA A 194 -32.54 -14.98 -27.85
C ALA A 194 -33.43 -16.03 -27.19
N GLN A 195 -32.99 -16.61 -26.10
CA GLN A 195 -33.87 -17.35 -25.20
C GLN A 195 -34.79 -16.33 -24.52
N ALA A 196 -36.06 -16.61 -24.58
CA ALA A 196 -37.07 -15.86 -23.87
C ALA A 196 -36.66 -15.69 -22.41
N PRO A 197 -36.89 -14.51 -21.81
CA PRO A 197 -36.53 -14.27 -20.42
C PRO A 197 -37.23 -15.30 -19.55
N ASN A 198 -36.49 -16.24 -18.99
CA ASN A 198 -36.93 -16.98 -17.84
C ASN A 198 -37.28 -15.93 -16.79
N LEU A 199 -38.55 -15.87 -16.41
CA LEU A 199 -38.97 -15.08 -15.26
C LEU A 199 -38.15 -15.57 -14.07
N SER A 200 -37.11 -14.84 -13.75
CA SER A 200 -36.35 -15.09 -12.55
C SER A 200 -37.34 -15.03 -11.39
N PRO A 201 -37.38 -16.04 -10.51
CA PRO A 201 -38.22 -15.94 -9.32
C PRO A 201 -37.88 -14.66 -8.59
N SER A 202 -38.88 -13.89 -8.22
CA SER A 202 -38.66 -12.66 -7.45
C SER A 202 -37.85 -13.01 -6.20
N ILE A 203 -36.76 -12.34 -6.02
CA ILE A 203 -35.94 -12.50 -4.81
C ILE A 203 -36.80 -11.97 -3.66
N VAL A 204 -37.16 -12.85 -2.74
CA VAL A 204 -37.93 -12.51 -1.55
C VAL A 204 -36.94 -12.41 -0.39
N GLU A 205 -36.86 -11.23 0.21
CA GLU A 205 -35.97 -10.95 1.31
C GLU A 205 -36.41 -11.70 2.57
N ALA A 206 -35.50 -12.42 3.21
CA ALA A 206 -35.82 -13.13 4.45
C ALA A 206 -35.95 -12.13 5.61
N THR A 207 -37.07 -12.14 6.30
CA THR A 207 -37.37 -11.23 7.41
C THR A 207 -37.11 -11.84 8.78
N THR A 208 -36.98 -13.16 8.86
CA THR A 208 -36.73 -13.90 10.09
C THR A 208 -35.99 -15.21 9.83
N TRP A 209 -35.58 -15.87 10.89
CA TRP A 209 -34.96 -17.18 10.81
C TRP A 209 -35.65 -18.15 11.74
N TYR A 210 -35.66 -19.43 11.36
CA TYR A 210 -36.21 -20.52 12.14
C TYR A 210 -35.16 -21.62 12.30
N ARG A 211 -35.03 -22.17 13.50
CA ARG A 211 -34.15 -23.31 13.76
C ARG A 211 -35.02 -24.57 13.90
N HIS A 212 -34.79 -25.53 13.03
CA HIS A 212 -35.50 -26.78 13.04
C HIS A 212 -35.22 -27.58 14.32
N PRO A 213 -36.21 -27.92 15.15
CA PRO A 213 -35.98 -28.48 16.48
C PRO A 213 -35.33 -29.89 16.46
N GLN A 214 -35.52 -30.65 15.40
CA GLN A 214 -35.00 -32.01 15.28
C GLN A 214 -33.65 -32.08 14.56
N THR A 215 -33.34 -31.16 13.65
CA THR A 215 -32.09 -31.21 12.83
C THR A 215 -31.10 -30.15 13.21
N GLY A 216 -31.46 -29.16 14.00
CA GLY A 216 -30.63 -28.03 14.37
C GLY A 216 -30.29 -27.06 13.23
N LYS A 217 -30.76 -27.32 11.99
CA LYS A 217 -30.52 -26.45 10.84
C LYS A 217 -31.25 -25.14 10.98
N VAL A 218 -30.59 -24.06 10.58
CA VAL A 218 -31.18 -22.72 10.49
C VAL A 218 -31.67 -22.50 9.08
N GLU A 219 -32.91 -22.07 8.96
CA GLU A 219 -33.57 -21.74 7.70
C GLU A 219 -34.03 -20.29 7.75
N LEU A 220 -33.77 -19.56 6.68
CA LEU A 220 -34.21 -18.16 6.53
C LEU A 220 -35.61 -18.15 5.96
N VAL A 221 -36.51 -17.45 6.62
CA VAL A 221 -37.93 -17.41 6.25
C VAL A 221 -38.34 -15.98 5.91
N ALA A 222 -38.98 -15.81 4.77
CA ALA A 222 -39.61 -14.56 4.41
C ALA A 222 -41.07 -14.58 4.87
N THR A 223 -41.41 -13.74 5.83
CA THR A 223 -42.83 -13.50 6.17
C THR A 223 -43.35 -12.41 5.24
N VAL A 224 -44.35 -12.73 4.43
CA VAL A 224 -45.03 -11.73 3.60
C VAL A 224 -45.71 -10.73 4.53
N PRO A 225 -45.33 -9.45 4.50
CA PRO A 225 -46.01 -8.46 5.33
C PRO A 225 -47.46 -8.33 4.88
N THR A 226 -48.38 -8.59 5.78
CA THR A 226 -49.83 -8.49 5.53
C THR A 226 -50.36 -7.04 5.48
N LYS A 227 -49.46 -6.07 5.55
CA LYS A 227 -49.81 -4.64 5.37
C LYS A 227 -48.93 -4.02 4.29
N PRO A 228 -49.52 -3.32 3.31
CA PRO A 228 -48.72 -2.54 2.38
C PRO A 228 -47.94 -1.48 3.17
N HIS A 229 -46.63 -1.43 2.99
CA HIS A 229 -45.84 -0.30 3.43
C HIS A 229 -46.35 0.93 2.69
N ILE A 230 -47.11 1.77 3.40
CA ILE A 230 -47.40 3.11 2.93
C ILE A 230 -46.09 3.86 3.01
N ALA A 231 -45.50 4.12 1.85
CA ALA A 231 -44.37 5.03 1.77
C ALA A 231 -44.78 6.35 2.40
N ALA A 232 -44.10 6.76 3.45
CA ALA A 232 -44.34 8.07 4.06
C ALA A 232 -44.05 9.15 3.01
N THR A 233 -45.08 9.65 2.37
CA THR A 233 -44.97 10.83 1.52
C THR A 233 -44.96 12.05 2.43
N CYS A 234 -43.90 12.84 2.37
CA CYS A 234 -43.88 14.17 2.96
C CYS A 234 -44.85 15.07 2.18
N GLY A 235 -46.08 15.01 2.56
CA GLY A 235 -47.12 15.90 2.01
C GLY A 235 -47.11 17.25 2.74
N SER A 236 -47.03 18.34 2.01
CA SER A 236 -47.26 19.67 2.52
C SER A 236 -48.70 19.78 3.03
N SER A 237 -48.89 19.95 4.32
CA SER A 237 -50.19 20.38 4.88
C SER A 237 -50.41 21.82 4.48
N THR A 238 -51.19 22.02 3.42
CA THR A 238 -51.80 23.31 3.13
C THR A 238 -52.94 23.48 4.08
N THR A 239 -52.77 24.34 5.08
CA THR A 239 -53.87 24.80 5.92
C THR A 239 -54.74 25.69 5.06
N ALA A 240 -55.92 25.26 4.72
CA ALA A 240 -56.97 26.12 4.18
C ALA A 240 -57.66 26.81 5.35
N LEU A 241 -57.83 28.12 5.22
CA LEU A 241 -58.67 28.97 6.02
C LEU A 241 -60.15 28.61 5.81
#